data_e3d08c0d99c203a6e2eb5fcf62a55d3b
#
_entry.id   e3d08c0d99c203a6e2eb5fcf62a55d3b
#
_cell.length_a   1.000
_cell.length_b   1.000
_cell.length_c   1.000
_cell.angle_alpha   90.00
_cell.angle_beta   90.00
_cell.angle_gamma   90.00
#
_symmetry.space_group_name_H-M   'P 1'
#
loop_
_entity.id
_entity.type
_entity.pdbx_description
1 polymer ?
#
loop_
_entity_poly.entity_id
_entity_poly.type
_entity_poly.pdbx_seq_one_letter_code
_entity_poly.pdbx_strand_id
1 'polypeptide(L)'
;VCLPFVFGACDKSTDDTSKVTYFVTLEREGDEKIVLEKGQPFVEPGYYAEMNGEDITESVQIKGSVDVNTPGIYNLVYAAYNEDGFAKTFTRTVYVADNTASPLKSGIYTVAEGSKRTAPSVVAFSGYEIVIFQMEPGIFYISDFLGGWYDQRAGYGPDYAMVGKFE
;
A
#
# COMPACT_ATOMS: atom_id res chain seq x y z
N VAL A 1 -33.84 -69.98 -17.27
CA VAL A 1 -33.64 -69.21 -16.00
C VAL A 1 -32.95 -67.93 -16.37
N CYS A 2 -33.69 -66.82 -16.44
CA CYS A 2 -33.14 -65.48 -16.65
C CYS A 2 -32.79 -64.87 -15.28
N LEU A 3 -31.51 -64.52 -15.13
CA LEU A 3 -31.01 -63.75 -13.97
C LEU A 3 -31.19 -62.26 -14.26
N PRO A 4 -31.85 -61.46 -13.40
CA PRO A 4 -31.87 -60.00 -13.59
C PRO A 4 -30.55 -59.39 -13.15
N PHE A 5 -29.87 -58.69 -14.04
CA PHE A 5 -28.76 -57.81 -13.72
C PHE A 5 -29.32 -56.53 -13.05
N VAL A 6 -29.09 -56.34 -11.79
CA VAL A 6 -29.36 -55.11 -11.07
C VAL A 6 -28.17 -54.18 -11.34
N PHE A 7 -28.34 -53.16 -12.19
CA PHE A 7 -27.42 -52.07 -12.30
C PHE A 7 -27.63 -51.14 -11.07
N GLY A 8 -26.76 -51.24 -10.12
CA GLY A 8 -26.59 -50.21 -9.07
C GLY A 8 -26.07 -48.92 -9.71
N ALA A 9 -26.94 -47.98 -9.94
CA ALA A 9 -26.50 -46.59 -10.25
C ALA A 9 -25.80 -46.08 -9.02
N CYS A 10 -24.48 -45.84 -9.08
CA CYS A 10 -23.78 -45.02 -8.15
C CYS A 10 -24.29 -43.58 -8.33
N ASP A 11 -25.15 -43.18 -7.44
CA ASP A 11 -25.53 -41.78 -7.31
C ASP A 11 -24.32 -41.03 -6.72
N LYS A 12 -23.45 -40.54 -7.60
CA LYS A 12 -22.41 -39.58 -7.23
C LYS A 12 -23.10 -38.22 -7.22
N SER A 13 -23.75 -37.87 -6.12
CA SER A 13 -24.11 -36.48 -5.90
C SER A 13 -22.80 -35.68 -5.76
N THR A 14 -22.60 -34.71 -6.62
CA THR A 14 -21.50 -33.76 -6.57
C THR A 14 -21.90 -32.54 -5.72
N ASP A 15 -22.96 -32.67 -4.93
CA ASP A 15 -23.56 -31.60 -4.12
C ASP A 15 -22.64 -31.24 -2.98
N ASP A 16 -21.51 -31.26 -2.82
CA ASP A 16 -20.55 -30.75 -1.83
C ASP A 16 -19.09 -30.73 -2.35
N THR A 17 -18.88 -30.95 -3.67
CA THR A 17 -17.52 -31.10 -4.20
C THR A 17 -16.90 -29.82 -4.75
N SER A 18 -17.66 -28.73 -4.85
CA SER A 18 -17.09 -27.41 -5.22
C SER A 18 -17.60 -26.31 -4.32
N LYS A 19 -16.73 -25.83 -3.43
CA LYS A 19 -16.97 -24.62 -2.65
C LYS A 19 -16.64 -23.40 -3.52
N VAL A 20 -17.56 -22.47 -3.67
CA VAL A 20 -17.27 -21.18 -4.30
C VAL A 20 -16.51 -20.32 -3.28
N THR A 21 -15.30 -19.91 -3.63
CA THR A 21 -14.52 -18.98 -2.84
C THR A 21 -14.81 -17.55 -3.29
N TYR A 22 -15.28 -16.72 -2.40
CA TYR A 22 -15.43 -15.28 -2.61
C TYR A 22 -14.17 -14.56 -2.13
N PHE A 23 -13.66 -13.64 -2.95
CA PHE A 23 -12.50 -12.84 -2.60
C PHE A 23 -12.93 -11.48 -2.07
N VAL A 24 -12.15 -10.96 -1.15
CA VAL A 24 -12.36 -9.63 -0.59
C VAL A 24 -11.89 -8.55 -1.55
N THR A 25 -12.71 -7.51 -1.72
CA THR A 25 -12.30 -6.21 -2.23
C THR A 25 -11.95 -5.35 -1.02
N LEU A 26 -10.77 -4.74 -1.02
CA LEU A 26 -10.34 -3.80 0.02
C LEU A 26 -9.77 -2.57 -0.67
N GLU A 27 -10.39 -1.44 -0.45
CA GLU A 27 -10.08 -0.16 -1.06
C GLU A 27 -9.57 0.83 -0.01
N ARG A 28 -8.58 1.61 -0.39
CA ARG A 28 -8.07 2.71 0.42
C ARG A 28 -8.81 3.99 0.03
N GLU A 29 -9.32 4.70 1.00
CA GLU A 29 -9.78 6.06 0.82
C GLU A 29 -8.67 7.05 1.19
N GLY A 30 -8.54 8.14 0.42
CA GLY A 30 -7.50 9.14 0.58
C GLY A 30 -6.09 8.65 0.21
N ASP A 31 -5.08 9.36 0.68
CA ASP A 31 -3.70 9.22 0.24
C ASP A 31 -3.01 7.96 0.82
N GLU A 32 -2.12 7.39 0.04
CA GLU A 32 -1.23 6.30 0.47
C GLU A 32 -0.12 6.80 1.39
N LYS A 33 0.38 7.98 1.09
CA LYS A 33 1.47 8.62 1.81
C LYS A 33 0.97 9.90 2.47
N ILE A 34 1.17 10.02 3.76
CA ILE A 34 0.73 11.19 4.55
C ILE A 34 1.96 11.76 5.25
N VAL A 35 2.16 13.07 5.14
CA VAL A 35 3.22 13.77 5.85
C VAL A 35 2.59 14.65 6.92
N LEU A 36 2.95 14.43 8.19
CA LEU A 36 2.50 15.19 9.35
C LEU A 36 3.68 15.91 10.00
N GLU A 37 3.43 17.07 10.56
CA GLU A 37 4.37 17.68 11.48
C GLU A 37 4.27 17.00 12.86
N LYS A 38 5.40 16.89 13.55
CA LYS A 38 5.46 16.39 14.92
C LYS A 38 4.43 17.08 15.82
N GLY A 39 3.64 16.26 16.52
CA GLY A 39 2.55 16.70 17.39
C GLY A 39 1.21 16.93 16.70
N GLN A 40 1.13 16.87 15.38
CA GLN A 40 -0.15 16.88 14.66
C GLN A 40 -0.86 15.54 14.81
N PRO A 41 -2.17 15.51 15.11
CA PRO A 41 -2.91 14.26 15.23
C PRO A 41 -3.00 13.58 13.85
N PHE A 42 -2.75 12.27 13.83
CA PHE A 42 -3.10 11.46 12.67
C PHE A 42 -4.61 11.22 12.65
N VAL A 43 -5.23 11.55 11.52
CA VAL A 43 -6.64 11.27 11.26
C VAL A 43 -6.70 10.27 10.12
N GLU A 44 -7.31 9.10 10.37
CA GLU A 44 -7.49 8.06 9.35
C GLU A 44 -8.43 8.57 8.24
N PRO A 45 -7.97 8.62 6.97
CA PRO A 45 -8.81 9.09 5.87
C PRO A 45 -9.95 8.14 5.49
N GLY A 46 -9.82 6.86 5.84
CA GLY A 46 -10.83 5.85 5.58
C GLY A 46 -10.35 4.68 4.71
N TYR A 47 -11.21 3.67 4.68
CA TYR A 47 -11.06 2.47 3.86
C TYR A 47 -12.44 1.80 3.74
N TYR A 48 -12.60 0.96 2.72
CA TYR A 48 -13.81 0.18 2.49
C TYR A 48 -13.46 -1.26 2.16
N ALA A 49 -14.22 -2.21 2.68
CA ALA A 49 -14.08 -3.62 2.35
C ALA A 49 -15.42 -4.28 2.06
N GLU A 50 -15.45 -5.11 1.02
CA GLU A 50 -16.62 -5.84 0.55
C GLU A 50 -16.27 -7.28 0.22
N MET A 51 -17.19 -8.21 0.49
CA MET A 51 -17.11 -9.59 0.07
C MET A 51 -18.49 -10.08 -0.36
N ASN A 52 -18.61 -10.58 -1.58
CA ASN A 52 -19.87 -11.11 -2.14
C ASN A 52 -21.06 -10.13 -2.05
N GLY A 53 -20.81 -8.81 -2.20
CA GLY A 53 -21.84 -7.77 -2.14
C GLY A 53 -22.19 -7.34 -0.71
N GLU A 54 -21.53 -7.87 0.31
CA GLU A 54 -21.73 -7.49 1.71
C GLU A 54 -20.58 -6.58 2.18
N ASP A 55 -20.92 -5.50 2.86
CA ASP A 55 -19.94 -4.61 3.51
C ASP A 55 -19.35 -5.32 4.72
N ILE A 56 -18.03 -5.52 4.68
CA ILE A 56 -17.24 -6.14 5.75
C ILE A 56 -16.19 -5.18 6.32
N THR A 57 -16.35 -3.87 6.13
CA THR A 57 -15.39 -2.84 6.54
C THR A 57 -15.02 -2.93 8.02
N GLU A 58 -15.98 -3.26 8.90
CA GLU A 58 -15.72 -3.43 10.33
C GLU A 58 -14.80 -4.62 10.66
N SER A 59 -14.65 -5.59 9.74
CA SER A 59 -13.78 -6.75 9.91
C SER A 59 -12.31 -6.48 9.56
N VAL A 60 -11.99 -5.32 8.97
CA VAL A 60 -10.65 -4.95 8.56
C VAL A 60 -9.73 -4.86 9.77
N GLN A 61 -8.62 -5.58 9.71
CA GLN A 61 -7.59 -5.55 10.73
C GLN A 61 -6.52 -4.53 10.34
N ILE A 62 -6.15 -3.65 11.28
CA ILE A 62 -5.09 -2.66 11.08
C ILE A 62 -3.93 -3.03 11.98
N LYS A 63 -2.74 -3.24 11.37
CA LYS A 63 -1.49 -3.50 12.08
C LYS A 63 -0.57 -2.31 11.94
N GLY A 64 0.00 -1.89 13.06
CA GLY A 64 0.89 -0.72 13.19
C GLY A 64 0.22 0.39 13.99
N SER A 65 0.99 1.41 14.30
CA SER A 65 0.51 2.62 14.98
C SER A 65 1.40 3.80 14.59
N VAL A 66 0.87 5.01 14.68
CA VAL A 66 1.59 6.25 14.42
C VAL A 66 1.91 6.93 15.76
N ASP A 67 3.20 7.09 16.07
CA ASP A 67 3.63 7.97 17.15
C ASP A 67 3.87 9.38 16.58
N VAL A 68 2.89 10.23 16.74
CA VAL A 68 2.96 11.61 16.22
C VAL A 68 3.98 12.50 16.94
N ASN A 69 4.53 12.04 18.07
CA ASN A 69 5.51 12.81 18.85
C ASN A 69 6.97 12.46 18.50
N THR A 70 7.18 11.43 17.70
CA THR A 70 8.53 11.00 17.31
C THR A 70 8.66 11.06 15.79
N PRO A 71 9.56 11.87 15.23
CA PRO A 71 9.82 11.91 13.79
C PRO A 71 10.24 10.54 13.30
N GLY A 72 9.64 10.10 12.17
CA GLY A 72 9.90 8.77 11.63
C GLY A 72 8.91 8.35 10.55
N ILE A 73 9.04 7.09 10.14
CA ILE A 73 8.20 6.45 9.13
C ILE A 73 7.36 5.38 9.80
N TYR A 74 6.04 5.48 9.67
CA TYR A 74 5.07 4.59 10.30
C TYR A 74 4.20 3.93 9.23
N ASN A 75 4.21 2.60 9.21
CA ASN A 75 3.40 1.83 8.28
C ASN A 75 2.17 1.26 8.98
N LEU A 76 1.01 1.56 8.42
CA LEU A 76 -0.27 0.97 8.79
C LEU A 76 -0.66 -0.04 7.72
N VAL A 77 -0.71 -1.32 8.08
CA VAL A 77 -1.09 -2.41 7.18
C VAL A 77 -2.54 -2.77 7.45
N TYR A 78 -3.37 -2.62 6.44
CA TYR A 78 -4.79 -2.97 6.45
C TYR A 78 -4.96 -4.33 5.81
N ALA A 79 -5.72 -5.20 6.43
CA ALA A 79 -5.97 -6.55 5.94
C ALA A 79 -7.43 -6.93 6.15
N ALA A 80 -8.09 -7.42 5.11
CA ALA A 80 -9.37 -8.08 5.18
C ALA A 80 -9.25 -9.51 4.67
N TYR A 81 -9.92 -10.44 5.33
CA TYR A 81 -9.81 -11.87 5.06
C TYR A 81 -11.16 -12.42 4.61
N ASN A 82 -11.12 -13.37 3.69
CA ASN A 82 -12.29 -14.18 3.40
C ASN A 82 -12.39 -15.40 4.35
N GLU A 83 -13.47 -16.16 4.24
CA GLU A 83 -13.72 -17.35 5.05
C GLU A 83 -12.65 -18.46 4.88
N ASP A 84 -11.97 -18.50 3.73
CA ASP A 84 -10.92 -19.45 3.42
C ASP A 84 -9.53 -18.98 3.88
N GLY A 85 -9.44 -17.77 4.48
CA GLY A 85 -8.20 -17.21 5.02
C GLY A 85 -7.36 -16.45 3.99
N PHE A 86 -7.83 -16.23 2.75
CA PHE A 86 -7.13 -15.38 1.79
C PHE A 86 -7.30 -13.91 2.17
N ALA A 87 -6.18 -13.20 2.22
CA ALA A 87 -6.16 -11.79 2.58
C ALA A 87 -6.05 -10.88 1.36
N LYS A 88 -6.78 -9.76 1.41
CA LYS A 88 -6.48 -8.56 0.63
C LYS A 88 -5.87 -7.52 1.55
N THR A 89 -4.77 -6.90 1.12
CA THR A 89 -4.04 -5.94 1.97
C THR A 89 -3.65 -4.70 1.19
N PHE A 90 -3.52 -3.58 1.91
CA PHE A 90 -2.76 -2.40 1.46
C PHE A 90 -1.99 -1.80 2.63
N THR A 91 -1.02 -0.95 2.32
CA THR A 91 -0.26 -0.20 3.34
C THR A 91 -0.48 1.30 3.14
N ARG A 92 -0.66 2.02 4.25
CA ARG A 92 -0.58 3.48 4.33
C ARG A 92 0.67 3.85 5.10
N THR A 93 1.49 4.73 4.53
CA THR A 93 2.72 5.19 5.17
C THR A 93 2.56 6.61 5.67
N VAL A 94 2.78 6.81 6.96
CA VAL A 94 2.74 8.12 7.61
C VAL A 94 4.16 8.54 7.96
N TYR A 95 4.55 9.72 7.48
CA TYR A 95 5.84 10.35 7.74
C TYR A 95 5.62 11.46 8.76
N VAL A 96 6.13 11.29 9.96
CA VAL A 96 6.10 12.33 11.00
C VAL A 96 7.39 13.13 10.90
N ALA A 97 7.28 14.40 10.56
CA ALA A 97 8.40 15.29 10.35
C ALA A 97 8.73 16.08 11.62
N ASP A 98 10.02 16.28 11.90
CA ASP A 98 10.46 17.28 12.87
C ASP A 98 9.98 18.67 12.43
N ASN A 99 9.47 19.45 13.37
CA ASN A 99 8.87 20.77 13.10
C ASN A 99 9.82 21.94 13.34
N THR A 100 11.12 21.69 13.48
CA THR A 100 12.13 22.75 13.54
C THR A 100 12.16 23.52 12.22
N ALA A 101 12.20 24.84 12.28
CA ALA A 101 12.17 25.69 11.12
C ALA A 101 13.32 25.36 10.14
N SER A 102 12.97 25.15 8.88
CA SER A 102 13.92 24.85 7.79
C SER A 102 13.48 25.52 6.50
N PRO A 103 14.42 25.93 5.63
CA PRO A 103 14.09 26.42 4.28
C PRO A 103 13.46 25.33 3.38
N LEU A 104 13.83 24.07 3.58
CA LEU A 104 13.22 22.94 2.89
C LEU A 104 12.01 22.45 3.71
N LYS A 105 10.84 22.39 3.07
CA LYS A 105 9.61 21.93 3.68
C LYS A 105 9.48 20.41 3.60
N SER A 106 8.98 19.81 4.66
CA SER A 106 8.56 18.40 4.62
C SER A 106 7.28 18.26 3.80
N GLY A 107 7.21 17.23 2.94
CA GLY A 107 6.05 17.03 2.08
C GLY A 107 6.26 15.97 0.99
N ILE A 108 5.23 15.83 0.17
CA ILE A 108 5.27 15.04 -1.07
C ILE A 108 5.65 15.98 -2.20
N TYR A 109 6.67 15.61 -2.95
CA TYR A 109 7.20 16.37 -4.07
C TYR A 109 6.97 15.62 -5.37
N THR A 110 6.48 16.33 -6.37
CA THR A 110 6.30 15.77 -7.72
C THR A 110 7.50 16.10 -8.59
N VAL A 111 8.04 15.08 -9.27
CA VAL A 111 9.11 15.25 -10.24
C VAL A 111 8.62 16.13 -11.39
N ALA A 112 9.29 17.27 -11.58
CA ALA A 112 8.86 18.31 -12.50
C ALA A 112 8.96 17.89 -13.96
N GLU A 113 8.18 18.53 -14.81
CA GLU A 113 8.33 18.46 -16.26
C GLU A 113 9.74 18.89 -16.68
N GLY A 114 10.27 18.25 -17.73
CA GLY A 114 11.64 18.48 -18.19
C GLY A 114 12.71 17.67 -17.47
N SER A 115 12.37 16.96 -16.39
CA SER A 115 13.26 15.98 -15.77
C SER A 115 13.58 14.85 -16.75
N LYS A 116 14.85 14.44 -16.79
CA LYS A 116 15.34 13.43 -17.74
C LYS A 116 16.54 12.65 -17.21
N ARG A 117 16.59 11.38 -17.58
CA ARG A 117 17.81 10.58 -17.52
C ARG A 117 18.58 10.79 -18.83
N THR A 118 19.89 10.96 -18.76
CA THR A 118 20.73 11.27 -19.94
C THR A 118 21.56 10.09 -20.44
N ALA A 119 21.79 9.07 -19.62
CA ALA A 119 22.59 7.90 -19.98
C ALA A 119 21.84 6.59 -19.66
N PRO A 120 21.94 5.53 -20.48
CA PRO A 120 22.66 5.44 -21.77
C PRO A 120 21.95 6.21 -22.90
N SER A 121 20.71 6.64 -22.72
CA SER A 121 19.95 7.44 -23.67
C SER A 121 19.14 8.50 -22.94
N VAL A 122 18.79 9.57 -23.63
CA VAL A 122 17.91 10.61 -23.07
C VAL A 122 16.48 10.07 -23.00
N VAL A 123 15.94 10.02 -21.79
CA VAL A 123 14.54 9.61 -21.53
C VAL A 123 13.94 10.59 -20.56
N ALA A 124 12.89 11.28 -20.97
CA ALA A 124 12.11 12.17 -20.11
C ALA A 124 11.25 11.36 -19.11
N PHE A 125 11.09 11.91 -17.91
CA PHE A 125 10.16 11.39 -16.91
C PHE A 125 9.72 12.52 -15.96
N SER A 126 8.46 12.49 -15.56
CA SER A 126 7.87 13.49 -14.66
C SER A 126 6.58 12.95 -14.04
N GLY A 127 6.04 13.67 -13.07
CA GLY A 127 4.77 13.32 -12.43
C GLY A 127 4.87 12.24 -11.35
N TYR A 128 6.06 11.67 -11.11
CA TYR A 128 6.29 10.70 -10.03
C TYR A 128 6.46 11.42 -8.70
N GLU A 129 6.04 10.79 -7.63
CA GLU A 129 6.06 11.38 -6.30
C GLU A 129 7.19 10.82 -5.45
N ILE A 130 7.89 11.72 -4.78
CA ILE A 130 8.87 11.42 -3.75
C ILE A 130 8.49 12.13 -2.46
N VAL A 131 8.84 11.53 -1.33
CA VAL A 131 8.67 12.15 -0.01
C VAL A 131 10.01 12.68 0.46
N ILE A 132 10.01 13.94 0.90
CA ILE A 132 11.11 14.55 1.63
C ILE A 132 10.56 15.02 2.95
N PHE A 133 11.16 14.62 4.06
CA PHE A 133 10.76 15.12 5.37
C PHE A 133 11.94 15.23 6.33
N GLN A 134 11.87 16.21 7.19
CA GLN A 134 12.91 16.47 8.21
C GLN A 134 12.77 15.42 9.32
N MET A 135 13.82 14.64 9.56
CA MET A 135 13.87 13.66 10.64
C MET A 135 14.43 14.23 11.92
N GLU A 136 15.41 15.11 11.79
CA GLU A 136 16.10 15.83 12.86
C GLU A 136 16.39 17.24 12.33
N PRO A 137 16.68 18.24 13.21
CA PRO A 137 17.01 19.58 12.74
C PRO A 137 18.13 19.58 11.70
N GLY A 138 17.80 20.00 10.46
CA GLY A 138 18.72 20.04 9.34
C GLY A 138 18.98 18.71 8.63
N ILE A 139 18.46 17.57 9.12
CA ILE A 139 18.64 16.26 8.51
C ILE A 139 17.33 15.79 7.87
N PHE A 140 17.37 15.54 6.58
CA PHE A 140 16.20 15.14 5.80
C PHE A 140 16.31 13.70 5.30
N TYR A 141 15.17 13.02 5.32
CA TYR A 141 14.97 11.77 4.58
C TYR A 141 14.42 12.07 3.21
N ILE A 142 14.83 11.29 2.22
CA ILE A 142 14.25 11.25 0.87
C ILE A 142 13.87 9.82 0.51
N SER A 143 12.67 9.64 -0.01
CA SER A 143 12.16 8.32 -0.38
C SER A 143 12.78 7.76 -1.66
N ASP A 144 13.26 8.60 -2.57
CA ASP A 144 14.02 8.17 -3.75
C ASP A 144 14.83 9.31 -4.35
N PHE A 145 16.17 9.22 -4.27
CA PHE A 145 17.10 10.16 -4.91
C PHE A 145 17.03 10.14 -6.44
N LEU A 146 16.46 9.09 -7.03
CA LEU A 146 16.32 8.94 -8.47
C LEU A 146 14.95 9.43 -8.97
N GLY A 147 14.14 10.02 -8.08
CA GLY A 147 12.86 10.62 -8.43
C GLY A 147 11.83 9.63 -8.96
N GLY A 148 11.81 8.40 -8.46
CA GLY A 148 10.88 7.36 -8.90
C GLY A 148 11.28 6.68 -10.21
N TRP A 149 12.53 6.84 -10.67
CA TRP A 149 12.95 6.29 -11.96
C TRP A 149 12.79 4.77 -12.03
N TYR A 150 13.30 4.01 -11.08
CA TYR A 150 13.23 2.55 -11.08
C TYR A 150 11.96 2.04 -10.38
N ASP A 151 11.64 2.61 -9.23
CA ASP A 151 10.48 2.25 -8.45
C ASP A 151 9.17 2.44 -9.24
N GLN A 152 8.86 3.67 -9.60
CA GLN A 152 7.55 4.06 -10.15
C GLN A 152 7.53 4.00 -11.68
N ARG A 153 8.50 4.65 -12.36
CA ARG A 153 8.50 4.73 -13.82
C ARG A 153 8.77 3.40 -14.49
N ALA A 154 9.79 2.66 -14.05
CA ALA A 154 10.11 1.33 -14.58
C ALA A 154 9.20 0.24 -14.01
N GLY A 155 8.48 0.53 -12.91
CA GLY A 155 7.55 -0.39 -12.29
C GLY A 155 8.22 -1.56 -11.56
N TYR A 156 9.47 -1.39 -11.13
CA TYR A 156 10.19 -2.44 -10.41
C TYR A 156 9.79 -2.52 -8.93
N GLY A 157 9.08 -1.50 -8.43
CA GLY A 157 8.57 -1.42 -7.08
C GLY A 157 9.53 -0.78 -6.06
N PRO A 158 9.05 -0.59 -4.82
CA PRO A 158 9.71 0.23 -3.81
C PRO A 158 11.09 -0.27 -3.37
N ASP A 159 11.41 -1.54 -3.55
CA ASP A 159 12.73 -2.10 -3.26
C ASP A 159 13.84 -1.54 -4.18
N TYR A 160 13.45 -0.92 -5.29
CA TYR A 160 14.35 -0.27 -6.25
C TYR A 160 14.43 1.26 -6.07
N ALA A 161 13.74 1.81 -5.07
CA ALA A 161 13.89 3.21 -4.69
C ALA A 161 15.24 3.44 -3.99
N MET A 162 15.93 4.53 -4.36
CA MET A 162 17.19 4.92 -3.73
C MET A 162 16.91 5.81 -2.52
N VAL A 163 16.53 5.20 -1.42
CA VAL A 163 16.25 5.91 -0.17
C VAL A 163 17.50 6.41 0.51
N GLY A 164 17.42 7.50 1.26
CA GLY A 164 18.56 8.00 2.03
C GLY A 164 18.25 9.22 2.87
N LYS A 165 19.34 9.78 3.43
CA LYS A 165 19.32 11.02 4.21
C LYS A 165 20.31 12.02 3.64
N PHE A 166 20.02 13.31 3.85
CA PHE A 166 20.91 14.42 3.46
C PHE A 166 20.74 15.60 4.41
N GLU A 167 21.70 16.52 4.39
CA GLU A 167 21.74 17.77 5.14
C GLU A 167 21.53 18.98 4.23
#